data_25fec75ffc6905267c0418920bd4be94
#
_entry.id   25fec75ffc6905267c0418920bd4be94
#
_cell.length_a   1.000
_cell.length_b   1.000
_cell.length_c   1.000
_cell.angle_alpha   90.00
_cell.angle_beta   90.00
_cell.angle_gamma   90.00
#
_symmetry.space_group_name_H-M   'P 1'
#
loop_
_entity.id
_entity.type
_entity.pdbx_description
1 polymer ?
#
loop_
_entity_poly.entity_id
_entity_poly.type
_entity_poly.pdbx_seq_one_letter_code
_entity_poly.pdbx_strand_id
1 'polypeptide(L)'
;MIDPVEVAGFVLSLAMIYCNIKEIHWGWPLAMLSAILYFAVFWQSHLYGQAGLQIMFLALSAWGWWQWLKVGSGPDASEAAMATSISTSEKSQAQVSPLAITSLQAKQWWPITATTLLCWAACSFVLMRFTDSDVALWDALVTALSLTGQYLLGHKKIENWWVWVFVNTFAVGLMVSQSLWLTSVLYALLSVLSFAGLRTWQKKYAA
;
A
#
# COMPACT_ATOMS: atom_id res chain seq x y z
N MET A 1 -25.38 8.79 12.64
CA MET A 1 -25.58 8.97 11.18
C MET A 1 -24.27 8.55 10.54
N ILE A 2 -24.27 7.74 9.48
CA ILE A 2 -23.04 7.35 8.77
C ILE A 2 -22.57 8.58 7.97
N ASP A 3 -21.29 8.95 8.11
CA ASP A 3 -20.71 10.09 7.41
C ASP A 3 -20.55 9.77 5.92
N PRO A 4 -21.07 10.58 4.99
CA PRO A 4 -20.88 10.39 3.55
C PRO A 4 -19.40 10.34 3.14
N VAL A 5 -18.53 11.06 3.84
CA VAL A 5 -17.07 11.06 3.57
C VAL A 5 -16.47 9.70 3.91
N GLU A 6 -16.90 9.11 5.04
CA GLU A 6 -16.46 7.76 5.44
C GLU A 6 -16.94 6.70 4.42
N VAL A 7 -18.19 6.80 3.94
CA VAL A 7 -18.73 5.89 2.91
C VAL A 7 -17.94 6.01 1.60
N ALA A 8 -17.65 7.23 1.16
CA ALA A 8 -16.86 7.44 -0.06
C ALA A 8 -15.45 6.86 0.08
N GLY A 9 -14.78 7.10 1.21
CA GLY A 9 -13.47 6.51 1.52
C GLY A 9 -13.52 4.98 1.54
N PHE A 10 -14.57 4.39 2.12
CA PHE A 10 -14.81 2.95 2.15
C PHE A 10 -14.85 2.35 0.73
N VAL A 11 -15.69 2.91 -0.16
CA VAL A 11 -15.83 2.41 -1.54
C VAL A 11 -14.53 2.56 -2.32
N LEU A 12 -13.85 3.70 -2.20
CA LEU A 12 -12.58 3.94 -2.86
C LEU A 12 -11.48 2.97 -2.39
N SER A 13 -11.43 2.67 -1.10
CA SER A 13 -10.48 1.70 -0.55
C SER A 13 -10.69 0.30 -1.09
N LEU A 14 -11.94 -0.15 -1.23
CA LEU A 14 -12.25 -1.44 -1.83
C LEU A 14 -11.90 -1.49 -3.33
N ALA A 15 -12.18 -0.43 -4.07
CA ALA A 15 -11.79 -0.32 -5.48
C ALA A 15 -10.27 -0.32 -5.63
N MET A 16 -9.55 0.39 -4.77
CA MET A 16 -8.08 0.45 -4.73
C MET A 16 -7.47 -0.94 -4.53
N ILE A 17 -7.90 -1.69 -3.49
CA ILE A 17 -7.31 -3.02 -3.23
C ILE A 17 -7.61 -4.01 -4.35
N TYR A 18 -8.80 -3.94 -4.97
CA TYR A 18 -9.10 -4.74 -6.16
C TYR A 18 -8.12 -4.44 -7.30
N CYS A 19 -7.86 -3.17 -7.59
CA CYS A 19 -6.88 -2.75 -8.59
C CYS A 19 -5.47 -3.27 -8.26
N ASN A 20 -5.04 -3.21 -7.00
CA ASN A 20 -3.73 -3.69 -6.57
C ASN A 20 -3.59 -5.21 -6.73
N ILE A 21 -4.63 -5.99 -6.40
CA ILE A 21 -4.67 -7.45 -6.61
C ILE A 21 -4.49 -7.79 -8.10
N LYS A 22 -5.14 -7.01 -8.98
CA LYS A 22 -5.09 -7.19 -10.44
C LYS A 22 -3.89 -6.53 -11.12
N GLU A 23 -3.04 -5.84 -10.35
CA GLU A 23 -1.90 -5.04 -10.84
C GLU A 23 -2.31 -3.89 -11.78
N ILE A 24 -3.50 -3.33 -11.59
CA ILE A 24 -4.02 -2.19 -12.35
C ILE A 24 -3.47 -0.90 -11.73
N HIS A 25 -2.74 -0.10 -12.52
CA HIS A 25 -2.11 1.14 -12.03
C HIS A 25 -3.11 2.19 -11.51
N TRP A 26 -4.37 2.15 -11.90
CA TRP A 26 -5.44 3.01 -11.38
C TRP A 26 -5.72 2.84 -9.88
N GLY A 27 -5.24 1.76 -9.27
CA GLY A 27 -5.28 1.61 -7.82
C GLY A 27 -4.58 2.75 -7.06
N TRP A 28 -3.52 3.32 -7.64
CA TRP A 28 -2.76 4.40 -7.01
C TRP A 28 -3.53 5.72 -6.90
N PRO A 29 -4.17 6.27 -7.96
CA PRO A 29 -5.06 7.43 -7.85
C PRO A 29 -6.23 7.20 -6.88
N LEU A 30 -6.83 6.00 -6.87
CA LEU A 30 -7.88 5.66 -5.92
C LEU A 30 -7.36 5.66 -4.47
N ALA A 31 -6.15 5.16 -4.23
CA ALA A 31 -5.49 5.23 -2.93
C ALA A 31 -5.26 6.68 -2.48
N MET A 32 -4.79 7.56 -3.38
CA MET A 32 -4.59 8.98 -3.07
C MET A 32 -5.90 9.67 -2.69
N LEU A 33 -6.98 9.43 -3.45
CA LEU A 33 -8.28 10.02 -3.15
C LEU A 33 -8.85 9.48 -1.84
N SER A 34 -8.75 8.19 -1.59
CA SER A 34 -9.15 7.57 -0.31
C SER A 34 -8.36 8.15 0.86
N ALA A 35 -7.04 8.35 0.72
CA ALA A 35 -6.21 8.93 1.75
C ALA A 35 -6.63 10.35 2.12
N ILE A 36 -7.03 11.19 1.15
CA ILE A 36 -7.54 12.54 1.41
C ILE A 36 -8.82 12.49 2.25
N LEU A 37 -9.74 11.59 1.92
CA LEU A 37 -11.01 11.46 2.66
C LEU A 37 -10.77 10.93 4.07
N TYR A 38 -9.97 9.88 4.23
CA TYR A 38 -9.66 9.32 5.55
C TYR A 38 -8.79 10.23 6.41
N PHE A 39 -8.00 11.12 5.83
CA PHE A 39 -7.36 12.20 6.59
C PHE A 39 -8.40 13.01 7.37
N ALA A 40 -9.49 13.43 6.71
CA ALA A 40 -10.54 14.20 7.37
C ALA A 40 -11.25 13.39 8.48
N VAL A 41 -11.58 12.11 8.23
CA VAL A 41 -12.22 11.21 9.20
C VAL A 41 -11.34 11.02 10.44
N PHE A 42 -10.06 10.70 10.25
CA PHE A 42 -9.14 10.45 11.36
C PHE A 42 -8.79 11.72 12.13
N TRP A 43 -8.68 12.85 11.44
CA TRP A 43 -8.48 14.15 12.09
C TRP A 43 -9.64 14.52 13.03
N GLN A 44 -10.87 14.35 12.57
CA GLN A 44 -12.07 14.59 13.37
C GLN A 44 -12.22 13.62 14.55
N SER A 45 -11.71 12.40 14.41
CA SER A 45 -11.70 11.36 15.45
C SER A 45 -10.50 11.44 16.39
N HIS A 46 -9.70 12.52 16.34
CA HIS A 46 -8.46 12.70 17.12
C HIS A 46 -7.42 11.59 16.95
N LEU A 47 -7.49 10.80 15.88
CA LEU A 47 -6.50 9.80 15.49
C LEU A 47 -5.39 10.46 14.66
N TYR A 48 -4.61 11.33 15.30
CA TYR A 48 -3.61 12.15 14.59
C TYR A 48 -2.48 11.34 13.93
N GLY A 49 -2.11 10.19 14.50
CA GLY A 49 -1.16 9.27 13.89
C GLY A 49 -1.71 8.71 12.58
N GLN A 50 -2.96 8.24 12.57
CA GLN A 50 -3.64 7.76 11.37
C GLN A 50 -3.85 8.89 10.35
N ALA A 51 -4.19 10.09 10.78
CA ALA A 51 -4.29 11.26 9.89
C ALA A 51 -2.94 11.60 9.25
N GLY A 52 -1.86 11.65 10.03
CA GLY A 52 -0.50 11.85 9.53
C GLY A 52 -0.07 10.76 8.54
N LEU A 53 -0.47 9.50 8.80
CA LEU A 53 -0.22 8.37 7.90
C LEU A 53 -0.86 8.60 6.51
N GLN A 54 -2.04 9.22 6.43
CA GLN A 54 -2.68 9.51 5.13
C GLN A 54 -1.83 10.46 4.27
N ILE A 55 -1.15 11.44 4.88
CA ILE A 55 -0.22 12.34 4.16
C ILE A 55 0.93 11.51 3.57
N MET A 56 1.49 10.59 4.36
CA MET A 56 2.55 9.71 3.89
C MET A 56 2.07 8.75 2.80
N PHE A 57 0.83 8.23 2.92
CA PHE A 57 0.22 7.41 1.87
C PHE A 57 0.03 8.17 0.57
N LEU A 58 -0.36 9.44 0.63
CA LEU A 58 -0.48 10.29 -0.55
C LEU A 58 0.87 10.39 -1.28
N ALA A 59 1.96 10.68 -0.56
CA ALA A 59 3.30 10.80 -1.13
C ALA A 59 3.81 9.45 -1.70
N LEU A 60 3.67 8.35 -0.94
CA LEU A 60 4.09 7.02 -1.37
C LEU A 60 3.23 6.48 -2.52
N SER A 61 1.94 6.83 -2.56
CA SER A 61 1.07 6.44 -3.67
C SER A 61 1.46 7.13 -4.96
N ALA A 62 1.80 8.43 -4.90
CA ALA A 62 2.31 9.16 -6.05
C ALA A 62 3.63 8.55 -6.56
N TRP A 63 4.56 8.21 -5.64
CA TRP A 63 5.81 7.53 -5.97
C TRP A 63 5.57 6.12 -6.55
N GLY A 64 4.71 5.31 -5.94
CA GLY A 64 4.38 3.96 -6.42
C GLY A 64 3.72 3.98 -7.80
N TRP A 65 2.82 4.94 -8.03
CA TRP A 65 2.21 5.15 -9.33
C TRP A 65 3.25 5.46 -10.40
N TRP A 66 4.15 6.39 -10.11
CA TRP A 66 5.26 6.70 -11.00
C TRP A 66 6.16 5.49 -11.30
N GLN A 67 6.46 4.65 -10.28
CA GLN A 67 7.21 3.41 -10.47
C GLN A 67 6.51 2.44 -11.43
N TRP A 68 5.20 2.27 -11.26
CA TRP A 68 4.42 1.36 -12.11
C TRP A 68 4.25 1.89 -13.55
N LEU A 69 4.21 3.21 -13.74
CA LEU A 69 4.12 3.84 -15.07
C LEU A 69 5.47 3.84 -15.80
N LYS A 70 6.59 4.10 -15.11
CA LYS A 70 7.92 4.16 -15.74
C LYS A 70 8.30 2.88 -16.47
N VAL A 71 7.95 1.75 -15.91
CA VAL A 71 8.27 0.43 -16.49
C VAL A 71 7.42 0.13 -17.74
N GLY A 72 6.28 0.84 -17.93
CA GLY A 72 5.45 0.74 -19.13
C GLY A 72 5.79 1.74 -20.24
N SER A 73 6.70 2.69 -19.97
CA SER A 73 7.00 3.83 -20.86
C SER A 73 8.49 3.95 -21.20
N GLY A 74 9.26 2.86 -21.16
CA GLY A 74 10.64 2.88 -21.61
C GLY A 74 10.72 3.31 -23.10
N PRO A 75 11.70 4.14 -23.50
CA PRO A 75 11.86 4.59 -24.89
C PRO A 75 11.97 3.44 -25.90
N ASP A 76 12.33 2.25 -25.43
CA ASP A 76 12.48 1.05 -26.26
C ASP A 76 11.15 0.43 -26.74
N ALA A 77 10.00 0.80 -26.14
CA ALA A 77 8.69 0.30 -26.59
C ALA A 77 8.29 0.88 -27.96
N SER A 78 8.70 2.12 -28.28
CA SER A 78 8.45 2.76 -29.57
C SER A 78 9.46 2.31 -30.65
N GLU A 79 10.73 2.10 -30.25
CA GLU A 79 11.78 1.57 -31.15
C GLU A 79 11.57 0.08 -31.43
N ALA A 80 11.17 -0.73 -30.44
CA ALA A 80 10.86 -2.14 -30.64
C ALA A 80 9.67 -2.35 -31.58
N ALA A 81 8.63 -1.50 -31.50
CA ALA A 81 7.50 -1.54 -32.43
C ALA A 81 7.93 -1.16 -33.87
N MET A 82 8.89 -0.27 -34.03
CA MET A 82 9.40 0.16 -35.32
C MET A 82 10.44 -0.80 -35.89
N ALA A 83 11.25 -1.47 -35.06
CA ALA A 83 12.23 -2.49 -35.45
C ALA A 83 11.58 -3.82 -35.85
N THR A 84 10.43 -4.18 -35.31
CA THR A 84 9.68 -5.41 -35.64
C THR A 84 9.15 -5.38 -37.08
N SER A 85 9.13 -4.23 -37.73
CA SER A 85 8.77 -4.12 -39.16
C SER A 85 9.92 -4.38 -40.13
N ILE A 86 11.16 -4.57 -39.67
CA ILE A 86 12.34 -4.56 -40.59
C ILE A 86 13.22 -5.84 -40.53
N SER A 87 13.12 -6.73 -39.55
CA SER A 87 13.97 -7.93 -39.56
C SER A 87 13.33 -9.17 -38.96
N THR A 88 12.98 -10.09 -39.84
CA THR A 88 12.93 -11.54 -39.62
C THR A 88 14.37 -12.04 -39.47
N SER A 89 14.95 -12.10 -38.31
CA SER A 89 16.00 -13.07 -37.93
C SER A 89 16.44 -12.89 -36.46
N GLU A 90 16.31 -13.96 -35.71
CA GLU A 90 16.99 -14.34 -34.47
C GLU A 90 17.90 -13.32 -33.77
N LYS A 91 17.55 -12.88 -32.58
CA LYS A 91 18.24 -13.06 -31.31
C LYS A 91 17.69 -12.15 -30.20
N SER A 92 17.32 -12.82 -29.10
CA SER A 92 17.30 -12.29 -27.72
C SER A 92 16.65 -10.91 -27.53
N GLN A 93 15.36 -10.89 -27.50
CA GLN A 93 14.57 -9.79 -26.96
C GLN A 93 14.94 -9.58 -25.48
N ALA A 94 15.74 -8.57 -25.21
CA ALA A 94 15.75 -7.94 -23.89
C ALA A 94 14.42 -7.17 -23.75
N GLN A 95 13.34 -7.90 -23.49
CA GLN A 95 12.06 -7.32 -23.11
C GLN A 95 12.32 -6.50 -21.85
N VAL A 96 12.08 -5.18 -21.91
CA VAL A 96 11.89 -4.37 -20.71
C VAL A 96 10.64 -4.94 -20.03
N SER A 97 10.87 -5.88 -19.14
CA SER A 97 9.79 -6.59 -18.44
C SER A 97 9.05 -5.60 -17.57
N PRO A 98 7.71 -5.56 -17.61
CA PRO A 98 6.93 -4.81 -16.61
C PRO A 98 7.42 -5.22 -15.22
N LEU A 99 7.40 -4.28 -14.26
CA LEU A 99 7.87 -4.54 -12.89
C LEU A 99 7.28 -5.87 -12.40
N ALA A 100 8.11 -6.92 -12.38
CA ALA A 100 7.68 -8.27 -12.07
C ALA A 100 7.39 -8.42 -10.57
N ILE A 101 6.42 -9.27 -10.24
CA ILE A 101 6.21 -9.71 -8.87
C ILE A 101 7.46 -10.48 -8.43
N THR A 102 8.03 -10.09 -7.30
CA THR A 102 9.24 -10.69 -6.74
C THR A 102 9.10 -10.95 -5.25
N SER A 103 9.95 -11.82 -4.71
CA SER A 103 10.06 -12.07 -3.26
C SER A 103 11.26 -11.35 -2.67
N LEU A 104 11.22 -11.08 -1.37
CA LEU A 104 12.34 -10.51 -0.64
C LEU A 104 13.47 -11.53 -0.51
N GLN A 105 14.67 -11.10 -0.87
CA GLN A 105 15.89 -11.88 -0.58
C GLN A 105 16.25 -11.78 0.91
N ALA A 106 16.92 -12.81 1.45
CA ALA A 106 17.32 -12.84 2.85
C ALA A 106 18.10 -11.58 3.30
N LYS A 107 18.93 -11.01 2.42
CA LYS A 107 19.68 -9.77 2.66
C LYS A 107 18.80 -8.52 2.81
N GLN A 108 17.61 -8.51 2.23
CA GLN A 108 16.69 -7.36 2.25
C GLN A 108 15.83 -7.29 3.51
N TRP A 109 15.69 -8.41 4.23
CA TRP A 109 14.91 -8.44 5.48
C TRP A 109 15.52 -7.56 6.56
N TRP A 110 16.83 -7.59 6.72
CA TRP A 110 17.51 -6.81 7.76
C TRP A 110 17.27 -5.30 7.64
N PRO A 111 17.57 -4.63 6.50
CA PRO A 111 17.35 -3.20 6.38
C PRO A 111 15.87 -2.82 6.48
N ILE A 112 14.95 -3.62 5.94
CA ILE A 112 13.50 -3.37 6.02
C ILE A 112 13.05 -3.43 7.48
N THR A 113 13.41 -4.50 8.22
CA THR A 113 13.06 -4.64 9.63
C THR A 113 13.66 -3.52 10.48
N ALA A 114 14.94 -3.19 10.27
CA ALA A 114 15.60 -2.10 10.99
C ALA A 114 14.92 -0.75 10.73
N THR A 115 14.59 -0.44 9.47
CA THR A 115 13.89 0.80 9.10
C THR A 115 12.48 0.84 9.70
N THR A 116 11.75 -0.29 9.70
CA THR A 116 10.41 -0.38 10.30
C THR A 116 10.48 -0.14 11.81
N LEU A 117 11.44 -0.75 12.51
CA LEU A 117 11.62 -0.54 13.96
C LEU A 117 12.02 0.90 14.30
N LEU A 118 12.91 1.51 13.50
CA LEU A 118 13.28 2.90 13.66
C LEU A 118 12.09 3.84 13.43
N CYS A 119 11.31 3.59 12.40
CA CYS A 119 10.09 4.33 12.10
C CYS A 119 9.08 4.19 13.25
N TRP A 120 8.86 2.98 13.75
CA TRP A 120 8.00 2.74 14.91
C TRP A 120 8.47 3.52 16.15
N ALA A 121 9.76 3.46 16.48
CA ALA A 121 10.31 4.20 17.62
C ALA A 121 10.14 5.72 17.46
N ALA A 122 10.41 6.25 16.26
CA ALA A 122 10.25 7.66 15.96
C ALA A 122 8.77 8.12 16.05
N CYS A 123 7.85 7.36 15.42
CA CYS A 123 6.42 7.64 15.50
C CYS A 123 5.91 7.53 16.94
N SER A 124 6.32 6.50 17.69
CA SER A 124 5.96 6.35 19.11
C SER A 124 6.41 7.55 19.93
N PHE A 125 7.65 7.99 19.75
CA PHE A 125 8.18 9.17 20.44
C PHE A 125 7.35 10.43 20.14
N VAL A 126 7.05 10.67 18.85
CA VAL A 126 6.25 11.84 18.43
C VAL A 126 4.85 11.78 19.01
N LEU A 127 4.15 10.63 18.88
CA LEU A 127 2.78 10.49 19.38
C LEU A 127 2.72 10.62 20.90
N MET A 128 3.63 9.99 21.65
CA MET A 128 3.66 10.07 23.10
C MET A 128 4.05 11.45 23.64
N ARG A 129 4.82 12.25 22.86
CA ARG A 129 5.33 13.54 23.30
C ARG A 129 4.45 14.72 22.92
N PHE A 130 3.72 14.61 21.79
CA PHE A 130 3.02 15.72 21.16
C PHE A 130 1.50 15.48 20.99
N THR A 131 0.98 14.33 21.38
CA THR A 131 -0.45 14.04 21.31
C THR A 131 -0.96 13.41 22.61
N ASP A 132 -2.27 13.55 22.85
CA ASP A 132 -2.95 12.97 24.02
C ASP A 132 -3.54 11.58 23.68
N SER A 133 -2.85 10.81 22.83
CA SER A 133 -3.33 9.50 22.40
C SER A 133 -3.07 8.42 23.46
N ASP A 134 -4.13 7.79 23.96
CA ASP A 134 -4.05 6.65 24.90
C ASP A 134 -3.47 5.37 24.25
N VAL A 135 -3.41 5.33 22.93
CA VAL A 135 -2.99 4.17 22.13
C VAL A 135 -1.74 4.44 21.28
N ALA A 136 -0.91 5.44 21.67
CA ALA A 136 0.20 5.94 20.89
C ALA A 136 1.17 4.86 20.37
N LEU A 137 1.52 3.87 21.20
CA LEU A 137 2.44 2.78 20.81
C LEU A 137 1.84 1.89 19.72
N TRP A 138 0.54 1.61 19.81
CA TRP A 138 -0.16 0.76 18.87
C TRP A 138 -0.45 1.49 17.55
N ASP A 139 -0.84 2.76 17.63
CA ASP A 139 -1.01 3.62 16.47
C ASP A 139 0.31 3.79 15.71
N ALA A 140 1.42 4.01 16.41
CA ALA A 140 2.75 4.07 15.83
C ALA A 140 3.16 2.74 15.15
N LEU A 141 2.80 1.58 15.74
CA LEU A 141 3.10 0.28 15.16
C LEU A 141 2.35 0.08 13.83
N VAL A 142 1.05 0.35 13.84
CA VAL A 142 0.22 0.28 12.62
C VAL A 142 0.77 1.23 11.56
N THR A 143 1.14 2.45 11.95
CA THR A 143 1.74 3.45 11.04
C THR A 143 3.02 2.93 10.40
N ALA A 144 3.99 2.47 11.19
CA ALA A 144 5.29 2.00 10.68
C ALA A 144 5.15 0.78 9.75
N LEU A 145 4.30 -0.17 10.12
CA LEU A 145 4.02 -1.35 9.30
C LEU A 145 3.29 -0.99 8.01
N SER A 146 2.35 -0.03 8.06
CA SER A 146 1.62 0.45 6.88
C SER A 146 2.55 1.11 5.87
N LEU A 147 3.49 1.94 6.32
CA LEU A 147 4.52 2.53 5.46
C LEU A 147 5.41 1.46 4.82
N THR A 148 5.79 0.44 5.60
CA THR A 148 6.54 -0.71 5.09
C THR A 148 5.75 -1.49 4.04
N GLY A 149 4.47 -1.78 4.30
CA GLY A 149 3.59 -2.46 3.35
C GLY A 149 3.44 -1.68 2.04
N GLN A 150 3.27 -0.36 2.12
CA GLN A 150 3.16 0.52 0.95
C GLN A 150 4.47 0.55 0.13
N TYR A 151 5.62 0.62 0.80
CA TYR A 151 6.93 0.54 0.14
C TYR A 151 7.11 -0.79 -0.59
N LEU A 152 6.79 -1.91 0.06
CA LEU A 152 6.88 -3.24 -0.54
C LEU A 152 5.91 -3.41 -1.72
N LEU A 153 4.69 -2.88 -1.62
CA LEU A 153 3.71 -2.87 -2.71
C LEU A 153 4.23 -2.09 -3.92
N GLY A 154 4.84 -0.92 -3.71
CA GLY A 154 5.44 -0.11 -4.77
C GLY A 154 6.53 -0.87 -5.54
N HIS A 155 7.28 -1.74 -4.87
CA HIS A 155 8.29 -2.61 -5.46
C HIS A 155 7.76 -3.98 -5.93
N LYS A 156 6.46 -4.21 -5.90
CA LYS A 156 5.79 -5.48 -6.20
C LYS A 156 6.37 -6.68 -5.44
N LYS A 157 6.70 -6.51 -4.15
CA LYS A 157 7.14 -7.59 -3.28
C LYS A 157 5.95 -8.36 -2.72
N ILE A 158 5.94 -9.70 -2.83
CA ILE A 158 4.83 -10.56 -2.35
C ILE A 158 4.56 -10.36 -0.86
N GLU A 159 5.60 -10.13 -0.09
CA GLU A 159 5.55 -9.98 1.36
C GLU A 159 4.71 -8.78 1.82
N ASN A 160 4.45 -7.80 0.94
CA ASN A 160 3.55 -6.70 1.24
C ASN A 160 2.18 -7.19 1.73
N TRP A 161 1.67 -8.28 1.16
CA TRP A 161 0.36 -8.81 1.50
C TRP A 161 0.28 -9.37 2.92
N TRP A 162 1.36 -9.99 3.42
CA TRP A 162 1.44 -10.41 4.83
C TRP A 162 1.42 -9.21 5.77
N VAL A 163 2.15 -8.15 5.42
CA VAL A 163 2.13 -6.90 6.20
C VAL A 163 0.71 -6.33 6.24
N TRP A 164 0.02 -6.28 5.10
CA TRP A 164 -1.36 -5.77 5.04
C TRP A 164 -2.36 -6.65 5.78
N VAL A 165 -2.24 -7.98 5.75
CA VAL A 165 -3.08 -8.88 6.56
C VAL A 165 -2.92 -8.55 8.04
N PHE A 166 -1.68 -8.41 8.52
CA PHE A 166 -1.40 -8.10 9.92
C PHE A 166 -1.93 -6.71 10.31
N VAL A 167 -1.57 -5.69 9.55
CA VAL A 167 -1.96 -4.29 9.80
C VAL A 167 -3.47 -4.13 9.81
N ASN A 168 -4.16 -4.65 8.79
CA ASN A 168 -5.62 -4.52 8.70
C ASN A 168 -6.32 -5.26 9.83
N THR A 169 -5.86 -6.46 10.19
CA THR A 169 -6.43 -7.22 11.33
C THR A 169 -6.27 -6.45 12.64
N PHE A 170 -5.11 -5.86 12.87
CA PHE A 170 -4.83 -5.08 14.07
C PHE A 170 -5.65 -3.77 14.09
N ALA A 171 -5.77 -3.10 12.94
CA ALA A 171 -6.53 -1.87 12.79
C ALA A 171 -8.04 -2.07 13.08
N VAL A 172 -8.60 -3.27 12.87
CA VAL A 172 -9.99 -3.56 13.29
C VAL A 172 -10.19 -3.25 14.78
N GLY A 173 -9.31 -3.75 15.64
CA GLY A 173 -9.38 -3.50 17.08
C GLY A 173 -9.25 -2.01 17.43
N LEU A 174 -8.33 -1.32 16.76
CA LEU A 174 -8.11 0.11 16.95
C LEU A 174 -9.35 0.93 16.54
N MET A 175 -9.96 0.63 15.39
CA MET A 175 -11.16 1.34 14.92
C MET A 175 -12.38 1.07 15.81
N VAL A 176 -12.54 -0.16 16.33
CA VAL A 176 -13.59 -0.51 17.29
C VAL A 176 -13.44 0.32 18.58
N SER A 177 -12.22 0.45 19.11
CA SER A 177 -11.97 1.24 20.32
C SER A 177 -12.33 2.74 20.15
N GLN A 178 -12.29 3.23 18.92
CA GLN A 178 -12.63 4.60 18.55
C GLN A 178 -14.08 4.76 18.05
N SER A 179 -14.90 3.70 18.16
CA SER A 179 -16.30 3.69 17.70
C SER A 179 -16.49 3.95 16.19
N LEU A 180 -15.45 3.78 15.40
CA LEU A 180 -15.47 3.89 13.93
C LEU A 180 -15.90 2.56 13.30
N TRP A 181 -17.18 2.21 13.45
CA TRP A 181 -17.70 0.89 13.08
C TRP A 181 -17.61 0.59 11.59
N LEU A 182 -17.95 1.56 10.73
CA LEU A 182 -17.86 1.37 9.26
C LEU A 182 -16.42 1.17 8.83
N THR A 183 -15.50 1.98 9.34
CA THR A 183 -14.06 1.85 9.09
C THR A 183 -13.52 0.53 9.65
N SER A 184 -14.01 0.05 10.80
CA SER A 184 -13.66 -1.28 11.32
C SER A 184 -14.06 -2.41 10.36
N VAL A 185 -15.30 -2.35 9.81
CA VAL A 185 -15.76 -3.31 8.78
C VAL A 185 -14.88 -3.23 7.54
N LEU A 186 -14.48 -2.03 7.12
CA LEU A 186 -13.55 -1.86 6.00
C LEU A 186 -12.23 -2.61 6.26
N TYR A 187 -11.58 -2.39 7.41
CA TYR A 187 -10.31 -3.05 7.71
C TYR A 187 -10.44 -4.57 7.79
N ALA A 188 -11.57 -5.09 8.29
CA ALA A 188 -11.85 -6.52 8.27
C ALA A 188 -11.93 -7.05 6.82
N LEU A 189 -12.63 -6.35 5.92
CA LEU A 189 -12.69 -6.70 4.49
C LEU A 189 -11.31 -6.57 3.82
N LEU A 190 -10.55 -5.52 4.12
CA LEU A 190 -9.19 -5.33 3.60
C LEU A 190 -8.25 -6.45 4.05
N SER A 191 -8.40 -6.96 5.27
CA SER A 191 -7.62 -8.12 5.75
C SER A 191 -7.90 -9.37 4.91
N VAL A 192 -9.18 -9.69 4.66
CA VAL A 192 -9.59 -10.82 3.82
C VAL A 192 -9.10 -10.65 2.38
N LEU A 193 -9.26 -9.45 1.81
CA LEU A 193 -8.82 -9.14 0.44
C LEU A 193 -7.29 -9.16 0.30
N SER A 194 -6.54 -8.76 1.35
CA SER A 194 -5.09 -8.88 1.38
C SER A 194 -4.65 -10.33 1.29
N PHE A 195 -5.36 -11.24 1.96
CA PHE A 195 -5.09 -12.68 1.83
C PHE A 195 -5.41 -13.22 0.42
N ALA A 196 -6.48 -12.72 -0.21
CA ALA A 196 -6.78 -13.04 -1.61
C ALA A 196 -5.70 -12.50 -2.57
N GLY A 197 -5.19 -11.29 -2.31
CA GLY A 197 -4.06 -10.70 -3.04
C GLY A 197 -2.80 -11.53 -2.93
N LEU A 198 -2.44 -11.97 -1.72
CA LEU A 198 -1.32 -12.87 -1.46
C LEU A 198 -1.40 -14.13 -2.34
N ARG A 199 -2.55 -14.83 -2.29
CA ARG A 199 -2.74 -16.05 -3.08
C ARG A 199 -2.65 -15.80 -4.59
N THR A 200 -3.20 -14.68 -5.06
CA THR A 200 -3.17 -14.31 -6.47
C THR A 200 -1.74 -14.04 -6.94
N TRP A 201 -0.95 -13.27 -6.16
CA TRP A 201 0.43 -12.96 -6.51
C TRP A 201 1.36 -14.16 -6.38
N GLN A 202 1.16 -15.02 -5.39
CA GLN A 202 1.92 -16.28 -5.27
C GLN A 202 1.72 -17.19 -6.48
N LYS A 203 0.49 -17.33 -6.99
CA LYS A 203 0.21 -18.11 -8.21
C LYS A 203 0.91 -17.53 -9.44
N LYS A 204 0.92 -16.19 -9.58
CA LYS A 204 1.62 -15.52 -10.68
C LYS A 204 3.15 -15.60 -10.59
N TYR A 205 3.69 -15.59 -9.37
CA TYR A 205 5.12 -15.71 -9.13
C TYR A 205 5.64 -17.13 -9.42
N ALA A 206 4.82 -18.15 -9.22
CA ALA A 206 5.16 -19.56 -9.44
C ALA A 206 4.94 -20.04 -10.91
N ALA A 207 4.27 -19.22 -11.74
CA ALA A 207 4.00 -19.52 -13.15
C ALA A 207 5.09 -18.98 -14.06
#